data_c44ac798792f9cece4a1e796fe259f45
#
_entry.id   c44ac798792f9cece4a1e796fe259f45
#
_cell.length_a   1.000
_cell.length_b   1.000
_cell.length_c   1.000
_cell.angle_alpha   90.00
_cell.angle_beta   90.00
_cell.angle_gamma   90.00
#
_symmetry.space_group_name_H-M   'P 1'
#
loop_
_entity.id
_entity.type
_entity.pdbx_description
1 polymer ?
#
loop_
_entity_poly.entity_id
_entity_poly.type
_entity_poly.pdbx_seq_one_letter_code
_entity_poly.pdbx_strand_id
1 'polypeptide(L)'
;VSLRKGKTLEENFELEENAVALDGVVVSANRSVTKRRLAPTLVNVVDMKMFENTNSPTLSQGLNFQPGVRVETNCQNCGFQQVRINGLDGPYTQILIDSRPIFSALSGVYGLEQIPANMIERVEVMRGGGSALFGSSAIAGTINIITKEPLRNSGQLTHTLTSIGGSSSFDNNTSLNASLVTDNHRAGLYVFGQNRHRDAYDHDGDGYSEMPKLKNQTVGFRSFLKTSTYSKLTFEYH
;
A
#
# COMPACT_ATOMS: atom_id res chain seq x y z
N VAL A 1 32.09 32.28 4.42
CA VAL A 1 32.39 33.35 3.45
C VAL A 1 31.99 34.67 4.07
N SER A 2 32.93 35.63 4.20
CA SER A 2 32.64 36.96 4.75
C SER A 2 32.65 37.96 3.59
N LEU A 3 31.49 38.56 3.30
CA LEU A 3 31.32 39.56 2.26
C LEU A 3 31.78 40.91 2.77
N ARG A 4 32.68 41.58 2.07
CA ARG A 4 33.08 42.97 2.31
C ARG A 4 32.27 43.91 1.40
N LYS A 5 31.79 45.03 1.99
CA LYS A 5 31.00 46.03 1.28
C LYS A 5 31.73 46.53 0.03
N GLY A 6 31.10 46.36 -1.15
CA GLY A 6 31.64 46.83 -2.44
C GLY A 6 32.53 45.87 -3.21
N LYS A 7 32.57 44.58 -2.85
CA LYS A 7 33.22 43.54 -3.65
C LYS A 7 32.19 42.51 -4.12
N THR A 8 32.23 42.18 -5.39
CA THR A 8 31.52 41.02 -5.99
C THR A 8 32.37 39.80 -5.75
N LEU A 9 31.79 38.75 -5.15
CA LEU A 9 32.41 37.43 -5.04
C LEU A 9 31.71 36.52 -6.03
N GLU A 10 32.47 36.00 -6.98
CA GLU A 10 32.01 34.87 -7.83
C GLU A 10 32.53 33.60 -7.19
N GLU A 11 31.61 32.72 -6.77
CA GLU A 11 31.94 31.41 -6.24
C GLU A 11 31.23 30.36 -7.09
N ASN A 12 31.98 29.51 -7.75
CA ASN A 12 31.48 28.42 -8.55
C ASN A 12 31.37 27.18 -7.66
N PHE A 13 30.16 26.64 -7.55
CA PHE A 13 29.91 25.39 -6.87
C PHE A 13 29.87 24.26 -7.90
N GLU A 14 30.80 23.34 -7.85
CA GLU A 14 30.67 22.04 -8.52
C GLU A 14 29.82 21.12 -7.63
N LEU A 15 28.61 20.82 -8.09
CA LEU A 15 27.78 19.80 -7.47
C LEU A 15 28.18 18.43 -8.06
N GLU A 16 28.80 17.60 -7.26
CA GLU A 16 28.94 16.19 -7.59
C GLU A 16 27.56 15.54 -7.52
N GLU A 17 27.12 14.89 -8.62
CA GLU A 17 25.96 14.02 -8.62
C GLU A 17 26.19 12.87 -7.64
N ASN A 18 25.81 13.04 -6.40
CA ASN A 18 25.71 11.93 -5.46
C ASN A 18 24.36 11.22 -5.66
N ALA A 19 24.16 10.67 -6.84
CA ALA A 19 23.08 9.74 -7.12
C ALA A 19 23.36 8.44 -6.39
N VAL A 20 23.16 8.41 -5.07
CA VAL A 20 22.89 7.16 -4.38
C VAL A 20 21.53 6.70 -4.89
N ALA A 21 21.52 6.15 -6.09
CA ALA A 21 20.43 5.33 -6.55
C ALA A 21 20.40 4.13 -5.61
N LEU A 22 19.61 4.21 -4.55
CA LEU A 22 19.18 3.03 -3.83
C LEU A 22 18.45 2.18 -4.88
N ASP A 23 19.17 1.18 -5.40
CA ASP A 23 18.61 0.18 -6.32
C ASP A 23 17.41 -0.45 -5.58
N GLY A 24 16.21 0.07 -5.86
CA GLY A 24 14.99 -0.44 -5.24
C GLY A 24 14.92 -1.93 -5.46
N VAL A 25 14.58 -2.69 -4.42
CA VAL A 25 14.37 -4.13 -4.51
C VAL A 25 12.90 -4.45 -4.69
N VAL A 26 12.61 -5.47 -5.49
CA VAL A 26 11.27 -6.00 -5.73
C VAL A 26 11.26 -7.51 -5.51
N VAL A 27 10.11 -8.03 -5.14
CA VAL A 27 9.91 -9.48 -4.89
C VAL A 27 9.01 -10.10 -5.95
N SER A 28 8.10 -9.31 -6.52
CA SER A 28 7.04 -9.80 -7.41
C SER A 28 7.55 -10.39 -8.73
N ALA A 29 8.73 -9.99 -9.19
CA ALA A 29 9.24 -10.39 -10.49
C ALA A 29 9.61 -11.89 -10.59
N ASN A 30 10.08 -12.49 -9.48
CA ASN A 30 10.56 -13.88 -9.45
C ASN A 30 10.37 -14.56 -8.08
N ARG A 31 9.50 -14.00 -7.22
CA ARG A 31 9.22 -14.45 -5.84
C ARG A 31 10.46 -14.44 -4.92
N SER A 32 11.49 -13.72 -5.28
CA SER A 32 12.69 -13.50 -4.47
C SER A 32 13.14 -12.05 -4.51
N VAL A 33 13.85 -11.61 -3.48
CA VAL A 33 14.38 -10.24 -3.41
C VAL A 33 15.37 -10.01 -4.55
N THR A 34 15.02 -9.13 -5.48
CA THR A 34 15.79 -8.84 -6.68
C THR A 34 15.88 -7.32 -6.85
N LYS A 35 17.04 -6.84 -7.34
CA LYS A 35 17.15 -5.43 -7.72
C LYS A 35 16.18 -5.11 -8.83
N ARG A 36 15.36 -4.06 -8.68
CA ARG A 36 14.33 -3.68 -9.64
C ARG A 36 14.84 -3.60 -11.08
N ARG A 37 16.03 -3.06 -11.30
CA ARG A 37 16.66 -2.96 -12.63
C ARG A 37 17.04 -4.31 -13.26
N LEU A 38 17.17 -5.36 -12.45
CA LEU A 38 17.51 -6.73 -12.89
C LEU A 38 16.27 -7.64 -12.93
N ALA A 39 15.10 -7.09 -12.61
CA ALA A 39 13.87 -7.85 -12.64
C ALA A 39 13.51 -8.25 -14.09
N PRO A 40 13.12 -9.50 -14.34
CA PRO A 40 12.80 -9.99 -15.68
C PRO A 40 11.52 -9.36 -16.25
N THR A 41 10.72 -8.75 -15.41
CA THR A 41 9.48 -8.05 -15.76
C THR A 41 9.46 -6.66 -15.15
N LEU A 42 8.71 -5.75 -15.81
CA LEU A 42 8.56 -4.39 -15.31
C LEU A 42 7.68 -4.38 -14.05
N VAL A 43 8.29 -3.98 -12.91
CA VAL A 43 7.59 -3.82 -11.64
C VAL A 43 7.59 -2.34 -11.26
N ASN A 44 6.41 -1.78 -11.10
CA ASN A 44 6.22 -0.46 -10.52
C ASN A 44 6.07 -0.59 -9.01
N VAL A 45 6.76 0.27 -8.28
CA VAL A 45 6.69 0.32 -6.82
C VAL A 45 5.95 1.57 -6.41
N VAL A 46 4.92 1.39 -5.62
CA VAL A 46 4.14 2.44 -4.97
C VAL A 46 4.57 2.47 -3.50
N ASP A 47 5.21 3.54 -3.08
CA ASP A 47 5.70 3.68 -1.71
C ASP A 47 4.64 4.30 -0.78
N MET A 48 4.91 4.26 0.53
CA MET A 48 3.99 4.82 1.52
C MET A 48 3.84 6.34 1.43
N LYS A 49 4.84 7.05 0.92
CA LYS A 49 4.75 8.52 0.76
C LYS A 49 3.62 8.89 -0.20
N MET A 50 3.36 8.07 -1.21
CA MET A 50 2.25 8.31 -2.12
C MET A 50 0.91 8.17 -1.40
N PHE A 51 0.73 7.17 -0.54
CA PHE A 51 -0.47 7.02 0.27
C PHE A 51 -0.67 8.18 1.26
N GLU A 52 0.41 8.65 1.88
CA GLU A 52 0.40 9.80 2.79
C GLU A 52 0.07 11.10 2.04
N ASN A 53 0.74 11.36 0.92
CA ASN A 53 0.53 12.57 0.12
C ASN A 53 -0.86 12.66 -0.51
N THR A 54 -1.47 11.52 -0.81
CA THR A 54 -2.83 11.44 -1.38
C THR A 54 -3.90 11.24 -0.31
N ASN A 55 -3.51 11.18 0.97
CA ASN A 55 -4.39 10.90 2.10
C ASN A 55 -5.27 9.66 1.88
N SER A 56 -4.65 8.59 1.36
CA SER A 56 -5.31 7.34 1.00
C SER A 56 -5.25 6.34 2.17
N PRO A 57 -6.33 6.15 2.95
CA PRO A 57 -6.33 5.29 4.13
C PRO A 57 -6.37 3.79 3.80
N THR A 58 -6.65 3.42 2.55
CA THR A 58 -6.76 2.02 2.11
C THR A 58 -5.99 1.76 0.82
N LEU A 59 -5.70 0.49 0.56
CA LEU A 59 -5.06 0.04 -0.68
C LEU A 59 -5.81 0.53 -1.92
N SER A 60 -7.13 0.37 -1.93
CA SER A 60 -7.99 0.70 -3.09
C SER A 60 -7.84 2.17 -3.49
N GLN A 61 -7.80 3.07 -2.52
CA GLN A 61 -7.65 4.50 -2.80
C GLN A 61 -6.26 4.84 -3.35
N GLY A 62 -5.21 4.30 -2.74
CA GLY A 62 -3.84 4.53 -3.21
C GLY A 62 -3.57 3.99 -4.62
N LEU A 63 -4.16 2.85 -4.98
CA LEU A 63 -3.99 2.27 -6.31
C LEU A 63 -4.53 3.14 -7.45
N ASN A 64 -5.52 4.01 -7.20
CA ASN A 64 -6.05 4.92 -8.22
C ASN A 64 -5.01 5.94 -8.72
N PHE A 65 -3.96 6.19 -7.96
CA PHE A 65 -2.87 7.09 -8.36
C PHE A 65 -1.74 6.38 -9.13
N GLN A 66 -1.87 5.05 -9.32
CA GLN A 66 -0.88 4.29 -10.08
C GLN A 66 -1.26 4.25 -11.58
N PRO A 67 -0.44 4.81 -12.48
CA PRO A 67 -0.71 4.78 -13.91
C PRO A 67 -0.94 3.36 -14.44
N GLY A 68 -1.99 3.18 -15.25
CA GLY A 68 -2.39 1.88 -15.82
C GLY A 68 -3.09 0.93 -14.87
N VAL A 69 -3.39 1.38 -13.65
CA VAL A 69 -4.24 0.70 -12.67
C VAL A 69 -5.48 1.54 -12.44
N ARG A 70 -6.63 0.92 -12.38
CA ARG A 70 -7.91 1.56 -12.09
C ARG A 70 -8.69 0.71 -11.10
N VAL A 71 -9.14 1.31 -10.02
CA VAL A 71 -10.08 0.70 -9.09
C VAL A 71 -11.47 1.17 -9.45
N GLU A 72 -12.35 0.24 -9.77
CA GLU A 72 -13.74 0.53 -10.13
C GLU A 72 -14.68 -0.06 -9.09
N THR A 73 -15.74 0.67 -8.77
CA THR A 73 -16.87 0.16 -7.99
C THR A 73 -17.96 -0.28 -8.95
N ASN A 74 -18.15 -1.59 -9.12
CA ASN A 74 -19.07 -2.14 -10.11
C ASN A 74 -20.50 -2.24 -9.61
N CYS A 75 -20.70 -2.17 -8.31
CA CYS A 75 -22.03 -2.18 -7.70
C CYS A 75 -22.06 -1.08 -6.64
N GLN A 76 -22.80 -0.03 -6.91
CA GLN A 76 -22.92 1.10 -5.98
C GLN A 76 -23.54 0.65 -4.65
N ASN A 77 -24.60 -0.16 -4.69
CA ASN A 77 -25.30 -0.63 -3.48
C ASN A 77 -24.49 -1.60 -2.63
N CYS A 78 -23.57 -2.39 -3.24
CA CYS A 78 -22.79 -3.39 -2.50
C CYS A 78 -21.32 -2.99 -2.28
N GLY A 79 -20.86 -1.87 -2.86
CA GLY A 79 -19.49 -1.39 -2.70
C GLY A 79 -18.45 -2.33 -3.30
N PHE A 80 -18.83 -3.14 -4.28
CA PHE A 80 -17.96 -4.10 -4.93
C PHE A 80 -16.86 -3.38 -5.72
N GLN A 81 -15.61 -3.55 -5.29
CA GLN A 81 -14.45 -2.98 -5.94
C GLN A 81 -13.65 -4.04 -6.69
N GLN A 82 -13.22 -3.70 -7.88
CA GLN A 82 -12.26 -4.50 -8.64
C GLN A 82 -11.12 -3.65 -9.15
N VAL A 83 -9.95 -4.26 -9.28
CA VAL A 83 -8.77 -3.60 -9.84
C VAL A 83 -8.57 -4.05 -11.27
N ARG A 84 -8.53 -3.10 -12.19
CA ARG A 84 -8.18 -3.32 -13.59
C ARG A 84 -6.74 -2.91 -13.86
N ILE A 85 -6.00 -3.76 -14.53
CA ILE A 85 -4.66 -3.44 -15.04
C ILE A 85 -4.72 -3.37 -16.56
N ASN A 86 -4.32 -2.24 -17.13
CA ASN A 86 -4.33 -1.98 -18.59
C ASN A 86 -5.69 -2.24 -19.24
N GLY A 87 -6.79 -2.00 -18.52
CA GLY A 87 -8.15 -2.18 -19.00
C GLY A 87 -8.71 -3.60 -18.92
N LEU A 88 -7.91 -4.59 -18.52
CA LEU A 88 -8.39 -5.96 -18.28
C LEU A 88 -9.16 -6.04 -16.97
N ASP A 89 -10.21 -6.86 -16.95
CA ASP A 89 -11.12 -6.99 -15.81
C ASP A 89 -10.46 -7.55 -14.56
N GLY A 90 -11.05 -7.23 -13.40
CA GLY A 90 -10.57 -7.61 -12.08
C GLY A 90 -10.20 -9.10 -11.89
N PRO A 91 -10.99 -10.06 -12.40
CA PRO A 91 -10.65 -11.49 -12.32
C PRO A 91 -9.30 -11.88 -12.93
N TYR A 92 -8.74 -11.04 -13.82
CA TYR A 92 -7.44 -11.24 -14.43
C TYR A 92 -6.28 -10.57 -13.68
N THR A 93 -6.58 -9.89 -12.59
CA THR A 93 -5.60 -9.24 -11.70
C THR A 93 -5.45 -10.04 -10.41
N GLN A 94 -4.26 -10.60 -10.19
CA GLN A 94 -3.97 -11.35 -8.96
C GLN A 94 -3.48 -10.41 -7.87
N ILE A 95 -4.15 -10.43 -6.72
CA ILE A 95 -3.75 -9.68 -5.53
C ILE A 95 -3.04 -10.61 -4.57
N LEU A 96 -1.90 -10.16 -4.06
CA LEU A 96 -1.01 -10.91 -3.18
C LEU A 96 -0.72 -10.08 -1.92
N ILE A 97 -0.56 -10.77 -0.79
CA ILE A 97 0.07 -10.23 0.41
C ILE A 97 1.34 -11.04 0.66
N ASP A 98 2.48 -10.35 0.71
CA ASP A 98 3.81 -10.97 0.86
C ASP A 98 4.01 -12.18 -0.08
N SER A 99 3.64 -11.99 -1.36
CA SER A 99 3.72 -13.01 -2.44
C SER A 99 2.79 -14.21 -2.27
N ARG A 100 1.81 -14.16 -1.38
CA ARG A 100 0.79 -15.18 -1.18
C ARG A 100 -0.54 -14.68 -1.73
N PRO A 101 -1.22 -15.43 -2.61
CA PRO A 101 -2.52 -15.05 -3.13
C PRO A 101 -3.56 -14.90 -2.02
N ILE A 102 -4.40 -13.88 -2.12
CA ILE A 102 -5.58 -13.75 -1.27
C ILE A 102 -6.63 -14.74 -1.80
N PHE A 103 -6.82 -15.84 -1.08
CA PHE A 103 -7.72 -16.91 -1.47
C PHE A 103 -9.11 -16.71 -0.87
N SER A 104 -9.95 -15.95 -1.48
CA SER A 104 -11.39 -16.17 -1.48
C SER A 104 -12.05 -15.31 -2.55
N ALA A 105 -13.06 -15.85 -3.21
CA ALA A 105 -13.91 -15.06 -4.11
C ALA A 105 -14.46 -13.81 -3.40
N LEU A 106 -14.79 -13.93 -2.11
CA LEU A 106 -15.31 -12.83 -1.30
C LEU A 106 -14.21 -11.80 -0.93
N SER A 107 -13.00 -12.25 -0.60
CA SER A 107 -11.87 -11.35 -0.28
C SER A 107 -11.38 -10.58 -1.50
N GLY A 108 -11.45 -11.19 -2.69
CA GLY A 108 -11.15 -10.50 -3.94
C GLY A 108 -12.15 -9.40 -4.27
N VAL A 109 -13.38 -9.53 -3.74
CA VAL A 109 -14.50 -8.64 -4.00
C VAL A 109 -14.56 -7.50 -2.98
N TYR A 110 -14.50 -7.82 -1.68
CA TYR A 110 -14.66 -6.85 -0.60
C TYR A 110 -13.36 -6.54 0.14
N GLY A 111 -12.29 -7.28 -0.15
CA GLY A 111 -11.05 -7.24 0.60
C GLY A 111 -10.20 -5.99 0.39
N LEU A 112 -10.34 -5.29 -0.74
CA LEU A 112 -9.48 -4.15 -1.08
C LEU A 112 -9.66 -2.96 -0.13
N GLU A 113 -10.88 -2.70 0.32
CA GLU A 113 -11.15 -1.65 1.31
C GLU A 113 -10.77 -2.06 2.74
N GLN A 114 -10.56 -3.36 2.98
CA GLN A 114 -10.18 -3.89 4.27
C GLN A 114 -8.67 -3.90 4.49
N ILE A 115 -7.87 -3.66 3.44
CA ILE A 115 -6.42 -3.58 3.52
C ILE A 115 -6.03 -2.16 3.90
N PRO A 116 -5.69 -1.89 5.17
CA PRO A 116 -5.36 -0.56 5.63
C PRO A 116 -3.97 -0.15 5.18
N ALA A 117 -3.81 1.12 4.79
CA ALA A 117 -2.52 1.65 4.35
C ALA A 117 -1.43 1.52 5.43
N ASN A 118 -1.79 1.58 6.71
CA ASN A 118 -0.82 1.52 7.81
C ASN A 118 -0.09 0.17 7.93
N MET A 119 -0.64 -0.94 7.39
CA MET A 119 0.07 -2.23 7.33
C MET A 119 1.05 -2.34 6.16
N ILE A 120 0.91 -1.47 5.16
CA ILE A 120 1.65 -1.55 3.90
C ILE A 120 3.03 -0.87 4.06
N GLU A 121 4.09 -1.54 3.61
CA GLU A 121 5.41 -0.92 3.42
C GLU A 121 5.51 -0.32 2.01
N ARG A 122 5.14 -1.12 1.00
CA ARG A 122 5.05 -0.72 -0.40
C ARG A 122 4.11 -1.66 -1.16
N VAL A 123 3.66 -1.22 -2.31
CA VAL A 123 2.89 -2.05 -3.24
C VAL A 123 3.70 -2.23 -4.53
N GLU A 124 3.87 -3.46 -4.94
CA GLU A 124 4.55 -3.82 -6.17
C GLU A 124 3.52 -4.21 -7.24
N VAL A 125 3.45 -3.43 -8.31
CA VAL A 125 2.53 -3.67 -9.43
C VAL A 125 3.34 -4.21 -10.61
N MET A 126 3.16 -5.50 -10.90
CA MET A 126 3.71 -6.16 -12.08
C MET A 126 2.63 -6.26 -13.16
N ARG A 127 2.93 -5.80 -14.36
CA ARG A 127 1.97 -5.80 -15.46
C ARG A 127 2.28 -6.94 -16.42
N GLY A 128 1.23 -7.71 -16.77
CA GLY A 128 1.36 -8.85 -17.67
C GLY A 128 2.20 -10.00 -17.08
N GLY A 129 2.20 -11.13 -17.74
CA GLY A 129 3.18 -12.22 -17.53
C GLY A 129 3.26 -12.90 -16.17
N GLY A 130 2.34 -12.64 -15.24
CA GLY A 130 2.39 -13.16 -13.87
C GLY A 130 1.88 -14.59 -13.69
N SER A 131 1.15 -15.12 -14.66
CA SER A 131 0.42 -16.39 -14.50
C SER A 131 1.32 -17.61 -14.25
N ALA A 132 2.52 -17.62 -14.80
CA ALA A 132 3.48 -18.71 -14.54
C ALA A 132 3.96 -18.76 -13.07
N LEU A 133 3.98 -17.62 -12.37
CA LEU A 133 4.44 -17.53 -10.98
C LEU A 133 3.30 -17.52 -9.97
N PHE A 134 2.15 -16.94 -10.33
CA PHE A 134 1.09 -16.58 -9.38
C PHE A 134 -0.27 -17.19 -9.74
N GLY A 135 -0.35 -17.97 -10.83
CA GLY A 135 -1.56 -18.68 -11.23
C GLY A 135 -2.38 -17.98 -12.31
N SER A 136 -3.47 -18.65 -12.73
CA SER A 136 -4.29 -18.24 -13.88
C SER A 136 -4.94 -16.86 -13.76
N SER A 137 -5.15 -16.36 -12.55
CA SER A 137 -5.72 -15.02 -12.34
C SER A 137 -4.73 -13.88 -12.60
N ALA A 138 -3.44 -14.17 -12.81
CA ALA A 138 -2.40 -13.16 -13.03
C ALA A 138 -2.14 -12.89 -14.53
N ILE A 139 -3.18 -12.85 -15.35
CA ILE A 139 -3.07 -12.59 -16.81
C ILE A 139 -2.80 -11.11 -17.08
N ALA A 140 -3.56 -10.22 -16.45
CA ALA A 140 -3.39 -8.77 -16.54
C ALA A 140 -2.14 -8.31 -15.78
N GLY A 141 -1.84 -8.98 -14.68
CA GLY A 141 -0.72 -8.71 -13.80
C GLY A 141 -0.97 -9.09 -12.36
N THR A 142 -0.05 -8.68 -11.51
CA THR A 142 -0.15 -8.89 -10.06
C THR A 142 0.02 -7.59 -9.30
N ILE A 143 -0.69 -7.48 -8.18
CA ILE A 143 -0.53 -6.43 -7.18
C ILE A 143 -0.08 -7.13 -5.90
N ASN A 144 1.18 -6.97 -5.55
CA ASN A 144 1.77 -7.58 -4.37
C ASN A 144 1.96 -6.54 -3.28
N ILE A 145 1.27 -6.72 -2.18
CA ILE A 145 1.32 -5.87 -1.01
C ILE A 145 2.44 -6.41 -0.12
N ILE A 146 3.48 -5.62 0.07
CA ILE A 146 4.55 -5.93 1.01
C ILE A 146 4.21 -5.29 2.34
N THR A 147 4.09 -6.10 3.37
CA THR A 147 3.71 -5.64 4.70
C THR A 147 4.90 -5.11 5.47
N LYS A 148 4.66 -4.14 6.37
CA LYS A 148 5.70 -3.55 7.22
C LYS A 148 6.36 -4.60 8.11
N GLU A 149 7.68 -4.55 8.20
CA GLU A 149 8.44 -5.30 9.20
C GLU A 149 8.78 -4.40 10.39
N PRO A 150 8.78 -4.93 11.61
CA PRO A 150 9.27 -4.19 12.78
C PRO A 150 10.78 -4.04 12.70
N LEU A 151 11.26 -2.84 12.37
CA LEU A 151 12.70 -2.52 12.27
C LEU A 151 13.22 -1.69 13.43
N ARG A 152 12.34 -0.92 14.06
CA ARG A 152 12.63 -0.02 15.20
C ARG A 152 11.39 0.14 16.07
N ASN A 153 11.59 0.53 17.33
CA ASN A 153 10.49 0.87 18.22
C ASN A 153 9.82 2.15 17.73
N SER A 154 8.52 2.08 17.48
CA SER A 154 7.71 3.20 17.01
C SER A 154 6.25 2.98 17.31
N GLY A 155 5.49 4.07 17.38
CA GLY A 155 4.03 4.04 17.47
C GLY A 155 3.45 5.22 16.72
N GLN A 156 2.30 5.01 16.08
CA GLN A 156 1.59 6.04 15.33
C GLN A 156 0.09 5.83 15.52
N LEU A 157 -0.60 6.92 15.85
CA LEU A 157 -2.06 7.01 15.85
C LEU A 157 -2.45 8.08 14.85
N THR A 158 -3.33 7.73 13.92
CA THR A 158 -3.82 8.66 12.90
C THR A 158 -5.34 8.66 12.92
N HIS A 159 -5.92 9.85 12.87
CA HIS A 159 -7.35 10.03 12.69
C HIS A 159 -7.59 10.96 11.51
N THR A 160 -8.40 10.52 10.56
CA THR A 160 -8.78 11.29 9.39
C THR A 160 -10.30 11.43 9.36
N LEU A 161 -10.76 12.65 9.29
CA LEU A 161 -12.17 13.00 9.10
C LEU A 161 -12.32 13.70 7.75
N THR A 162 -13.11 13.11 6.86
CA THR A 162 -13.37 13.64 5.53
C THR A 162 -14.85 13.96 5.39
N SER A 163 -15.20 15.20 5.04
CA SER A 163 -16.56 15.58 4.64
C SER A 163 -16.78 15.21 3.18
N ILE A 164 -17.87 14.52 2.88
CA ILE A 164 -18.20 14.06 1.54
C ILE A 164 -19.09 15.09 0.86
N GLY A 165 -18.65 15.59 -0.31
CA GLY A 165 -19.42 16.56 -1.10
C GLY A 165 -19.75 17.88 -0.39
N GLY A 166 -19.05 18.21 0.70
CA GLY A 166 -19.39 19.38 1.52
C GLY A 166 -20.69 19.23 2.33
N SER A 167 -21.22 18.00 2.40
CA SER A 167 -22.46 17.66 3.11
C SER A 167 -22.20 17.31 4.58
N SER A 168 -23.27 16.90 5.28
CA SER A 168 -23.20 16.34 6.63
C SER A 168 -22.76 14.87 6.68
N SER A 169 -22.46 14.25 5.53
CA SER A 169 -21.94 12.88 5.46
C SER A 169 -20.43 12.88 5.66
N PHE A 170 -19.95 12.02 6.53
CA PHE A 170 -18.54 11.96 6.92
C PHE A 170 -17.94 10.56 6.71
N ASP A 171 -16.67 10.54 6.37
CA ASP A 171 -15.83 9.34 6.41
C ASP A 171 -14.81 9.51 7.56
N ASN A 172 -14.98 8.74 8.61
CA ASN A 172 -14.13 8.71 9.79
C ASN A 172 -13.20 7.50 9.70
N ASN A 173 -11.91 7.73 9.72
CA ASN A 173 -10.90 6.69 9.72
C ASN A 173 -9.91 6.89 10.88
N THR A 174 -9.87 5.95 11.79
CA THR A 174 -8.87 5.92 12.87
C THR A 174 -7.97 4.71 12.67
N SER A 175 -6.68 4.92 12.61
CA SER A 175 -5.69 3.86 12.48
C SER A 175 -4.61 3.96 13.54
N LEU A 176 -4.18 2.81 14.05
CA LEU A 176 -3.12 2.66 15.03
C LEU A 176 -2.09 1.67 14.48
N ASN A 177 -0.82 1.95 14.67
CA ASN A 177 0.23 0.96 14.52
C ASN A 177 1.30 1.13 15.60
N ALA A 178 1.93 0.02 15.97
CA ALA A 178 3.06 0.01 16.88
C ALA A 178 4.06 -1.07 16.49
N SER A 179 5.33 -0.76 16.64
CA SER A 179 6.46 -1.63 16.35
C SER A 179 7.35 -1.73 17.58
N LEU A 180 7.64 -2.94 18.00
CA LEU A 180 8.55 -3.25 19.09
C LEU A 180 9.64 -4.19 18.56
N VAL A 181 10.89 -3.85 18.86
CA VAL A 181 12.06 -4.63 18.44
C VAL A 181 13.02 -4.75 19.60
N THR A 182 13.54 -5.93 19.80
CA THR A 182 14.58 -6.16 20.81
C THR A 182 15.88 -5.47 20.42
N ASP A 183 16.69 -5.02 21.40
CA ASP A 183 17.95 -4.31 21.18
C ASP A 183 18.95 -5.07 20.29
N ASN A 184 18.93 -6.39 20.36
CA ASN A 184 19.78 -7.26 19.52
C ASN A 184 19.16 -7.56 18.13
N HIS A 185 18.03 -6.96 17.78
CA HIS A 185 17.29 -7.16 16.52
C HIS A 185 17.00 -8.64 16.19
N ARG A 186 16.88 -9.50 17.22
CA ARG A 186 16.55 -10.93 17.04
C ARG A 186 15.06 -11.22 17.06
N ALA A 187 14.28 -10.38 17.70
CA ALA A 187 12.83 -10.50 17.71
C ALA A 187 12.17 -9.14 17.48
N GLY A 188 11.01 -9.15 16.85
CA GLY A 188 10.21 -7.96 16.65
C GLY A 188 8.74 -8.29 16.50
N LEU A 189 7.91 -7.32 16.88
CA LEU A 189 6.45 -7.38 16.78
C LEU A 189 5.95 -6.07 16.17
N TYR A 190 5.16 -6.16 15.13
CA TYR A 190 4.39 -5.06 14.55
C TYR A 190 2.92 -5.38 14.72
N VAL A 191 2.18 -4.46 15.32
CA VAL A 191 0.72 -4.55 15.45
C VAL A 191 0.10 -3.36 14.72
N PHE A 192 -1.05 -3.59 14.12
CA PHE A 192 -1.81 -2.53 13.46
C PHE A 192 -3.31 -2.75 13.63
N GLY A 193 -4.04 -1.65 13.57
CA GLY A 193 -5.49 -1.67 13.59
C GLY A 193 -6.06 -0.48 12.83
N GLN A 194 -7.27 -0.66 12.32
CA GLN A 194 -8.03 0.39 11.65
C GLN A 194 -9.50 0.24 12.02
N ASN A 195 -10.16 1.35 12.29
CA ASN A 195 -11.60 1.46 12.40
C ASN A 195 -12.08 2.59 11.48
N ARG A 196 -12.84 2.23 10.46
CA ARG A 196 -13.38 3.17 9.48
C ARG A 196 -14.90 3.10 9.45
N HIS A 197 -15.50 4.25 9.47
CA HIS A 197 -16.94 4.43 9.34
C HIS A 197 -17.21 5.56 8.36
N ARG A 198 -17.93 5.25 7.29
CA ARG A 198 -18.38 6.22 6.29
C ARG A 198 -19.89 6.23 6.26
N ASP A 199 -20.48 7.41 6.32
CA ASP A 199 -21.89 7.60 6.12
C ASP A 199 -22.27 7.38 4.64
N ALA A 200 -23.49 6.97 4.39
CA ALA A 200 -24.03 6.96 3.03
C ALA A 200 -24.10 8.40 2.50
N TYR A 201 -23.81 8.59 1.23
CA TYR A 201 -23.91 9.88 0.57
C TYR A 201 -24.76 9.76 -0.68
N ASP A 202 -25.87 10.48 -0.68
CA ASP A 202 -26.81 10.65 -1.78
C ASP A 202 -26.57 12.05 -2.35
N HIS A 203 -26.12 12.11 -3.61
CA HIS A 203 -25.69 13.35 -4.25
C HIS A 203 -26.86 14.14 -4.83
N ASP A 204 -27.82 13.47 -5.41
CA ASP A 204 -28.96 14.07 -6.14
C ASP A 204 -30.27 14.07 -5.35
N GLY A 205 -30.31 13.41 -4.18
CA GLY A 205 -31.46 13.40 -3.28
C GLY A 205 -32.59 12.48 -3.73
N ASP A 206 -32.30 11.47 -4.56
CA ASP A 206 -33.27 10.53 -5.07
C ASP A 206 -33.61 9.38 -4.08
N GLY A 207 -32.89 9.32 -2.95
CA GLY A 207 -33.03 8.32 -1.90
C GLY A 207 -32.12 7.11 -2.08
N TYR A 208 -31.30 7.09 -3.12
CA TYR A 208 -30.24 6.11 -3.34
C TYR A 208 -28.88 6.76 -3.18
N SER A 209 -27.95 6.09 -2.50
CA SER A 209 -26.63 6.66 -2.25
C SER A 209 -25.63 6.25 -3.32
N GLU A 210 -24.92 7.21 -3.93
CA GLU A 210 -23.79 6.97 -4.84
C GLU A 210 -22.59 6.44 -4.09
N MET A 211 -22.47 6.79 -2.80
CA MET A 211 -21.47 6.20 -1.93
C MET A 211 -22.15 5.45 -0.78
N PRO A 212 -22.03 4.12 -0.73
CA PRO A 212 -22.71 3.33 0.29
C PRO A 212 -22.07 3.54 1.67
N LYS A 213 -22.87 3.32 2.70
CA LYS A 213 -22.39 3.25 4.08
C LYS A 213 -21.34 2.16 4.21
N LEU A 214 -20.23 2.50 4.89
CA LEU A 214 -19.13 1.57 5.15
C LEU A 214 -18.87 1.48 6.65
N LYS A 215 -18.70 0.26 7.15
CA LYS A 215 -18.15 0.00 8.46
C LYS A 215 -17.08 -1.08 8.32
N ASN A 216 -15.84 -0.71 8.58
CA ASN A 216 -14.71 -1.61 8.46
C ASN A 216 -13.87 -1.57 9.74
N GLN A 217 -13.52 -2.74 10.24
CA GLN A 217 -12.63 -2.92 11.39
C GLN A 217 -11.59 -3.98 11.03
N THR A 218 -10.34 -3.58 11.07
CA THR A 218 -9.21 -4.47 10.78
C THR A 218 -8.24 -4.43 11.93
N VAL A 219 -7.73 -5.59 12.30
CA VAL A 219 -6.65 -5.75 13.28
C VAL A 219 -5.71 -6.84 12.80
N GLY A 220 -4.43 -6.64 12.99
CA GLY A 220 -3.45 -7.64 12.62
C GLY A 220 -2.13 -7.44 13.32
N PHE A 221 -1.26 -8.44 13.17
CA PHE A 221 0.10 -8.35 13.65
C PHE A 221 1.05 -9.13 12.75
N ARG A 222 2.31 -8.72 12.79
CA ARG A 222 3.43 -9.46 12.20
C ARG A 222 4.55 -9.53 13.23
N SER A 223 5.08 -10.71 13.45
CA SER A 223 6.21 -10.92 14.35
C SER A 223 7.30 -11.73 13.68
N PHE A 224 8.52 -11.50 14.09
CA PHE A 224 9.63 -12.34 13.65
C PHE A 224 10.52 -12.76 14.83
N LEU A 225 11.15 -13.91 14.65
CA LEU A 225 12.20 -14.44 15.54
C LEU A 225 13.34 -14.97 14.68
N LYS A 226 14.53 -14.37 14.80
CA LYS A 226 15.76 -14.88 14.18
C LYS A 226 16.33 -16.00 15.05
N THR A 227 16.25 -17.21 14.57
CA THR A 227 16.78 -18.41 15.26
C THR A 227 18.26 -18.60 15.01
N SER A 228 18.75 -18.18 13.86
CA SER A 228 20.19 -18.13 13.54
C SER A 228 20.50 -16.95 12.60
N THR A 229 21.75 -16.81 12.18
CA THR A 229 22.18 -15.79 11.21
C THR A 229 21.45 -15.93 9.87
N TYR A 230 21.06 -17.15 9.48
CA TYR A 230 20.45 -17.45 8.19
C TYR A 230 19.00 -17.90 8.29
N SER A 231 18.41 -17.97 9.49
CA SER A 231 17.01 -18.40 9.67
C SER A 231 16.20 -17.43 10.48
N LYS A 232 15.01 -17.13 9.93
CA LYS A 232 13.99 -16.27 10.54
C LYS A 232 12.64 -16.96 10.47
N LEU A 233 11.97 -17.06 11.60
CA LEU A 233 10.56 -17.44 11.69
C LEU A 233 9.72 -16.16 11.64
N THR A 234 8.66 -16.17 10.86
CA THR A 234 7.71 -15.06 10.78
C THR A 234 6.31 -15.60 11.06
N PHE A 235 5.59 -14.93 11.95
CA PHE A 235 4.19 -15.18 12.25
C PHE A 235 3.40 -13.93 11.90
N GLU A 236 2.30 -14.12 11.20
CA GLU A 236 1.44 -13.03 10.76
C GLU A 236 -0.02 -13.43 10.83
N TYR A 237 -0.85 -12.44 11.17
CA TYR A 237 -2.31 -12.55 11.22
C TYR A 237 -2.93 -11.22 10.83
N HIS A 238 -3.95 -11.26 9.99
CA HIS A 238 -4.75 -10.11 9.57
C HIS A 238 -6.09 -10.56 8.99
#